data_a250465491b9bbc41a75bac390b3f267
#
_entry.id   a250465491b9bbc41a75bac390b3f267
#
_cell.length_a   1.000
_cell.length_b   1.000
_cell.length_c   1.000
_cell.angle_alpha   90.00
_cell.angle_beta   90.00
_cell.angle_gamma   90.00
#
_symmetry.space_group_name_H-M   'P 1'
#
loop_
_entity.id
_entity.type
_entity.pdbx_description
1 polymer ?
#
loop_
_entity_poly.entity_id
_entity_poly.type
_entity_poly.pdbx_seq_one_letter_code
_entity_poly.pdbx_strand_id
1 'polypeptide(L)'
;MSKVDEITRESWIMSTFPEWGTWLNEEIENEEVKPGTVAMWWLGCTGIWFKTPGGANVTIDLWAGNGKRTHGDGKMKVGHQMANMCGARMMQPNLRAVPFVIDPFAIKQVDAVLATHYHQDHMSAEYASHVLKSGMTTVDENGNEIPVPFIGPKKSVELWQKWGVPADRCITVKPGDTIKIKDIEIVALDSFDRTCITTTDSQGADREDLRGKCPTDMDEKAVNYLVKTPGGNIYHSGDSHYSIRYAQHGKEYDIDVAFGSYGENPVGMQDKMASIDILRMAEALRTDVVIPIHYDVWTNFKADPKEITMLYNYKKNVLDYKFHPFIWDVGGKYVYPTDKKKLEYHYRRGFEDCFEHEPNVPYVSVL
;
A
#
# COMPACT_ATOMS: atom_id res chain seq x y z
N MET A 1 -10.12 -17.05 -22.91
CA MET A 1 -10.48 -15.85 -22.12
C MET A 1 -9.26 -15.41 -21.34
N SER A 2 -9.12 -14.12 -21.10
CA SER A 2 -8.03 -13.59 -20.27
C SER A 2 -8.33 -13.81 -18.78
N LYS A 3 -7.33 -13.68 -17.91
CA LYS A 3 -7.52 -13.84 -16.46
C LYS A 3 -8.58 -12.89 -15.90
N VAL A 4 -8.58 -11.63 -16.34
CA VAL A 4 -9.57 -10.64 -15.89
C VAL A 4 -10.99 -10.93 -16.38
N ASP A 5 -11.15 -11.61 -17.53
CA ASP A 5 -12.48 -11.99 -18.04
C ASP A 5 -13.11 -13.10 -17.20
N GLU A 6 -12.30 -14.02 -16.68
CA GLU A 6 -12.77 -15.20 -15.93
C GLU A 6 -13.12 -14.88 -14.47
N ILE A 7 -12.52 -13.84 -13.89
CA ILE A 7 -12.75 -13.48 -12.50
C ILE A 7 -14.11 -12.80 -12.32
N THR A 8 -14.88 -13.32 -11.36
CA THR A 8 -16.16 -12.75 -10.91
C THR A 8 -16.15 -12.52 -9.41
N ARG A 9 -17.14 -11.80 -8.87
CA ARG A 9 -17.31 -11.63 -7.43
C ARG A 9 -17.46 -12.97 -6.72
N GLU A 10 -18.26 -13.88 -7.31
CA GLU A 10 -18.49 -15.22 -6.78
C GLU A 10 -17.17 -16.03 -6.74
N SER A 11 -16.36 -15.99 -7.82
CA SER A 11 -15.07 -16.68 -7.84
C SER A 11 -14.10 -16.11 -6.82
N TRP A 12 -14.13 -14.80 -6.60
CA TRP A 12 -13.34 -14.13 -5.54
C TRP A 12 -13.78 -14.60 -4.15
N ILE A 13 -15.08 -14.56 -3.83
CA ILE A 13 -15.62 -15.04 -2.55
C ILE A 13 -15.21 -16.48 -2.29
N MET A 14 -15.37 -17.35 -3.30
CA MET A 14 -15.05 -18.78 -3.19
C MET A 14 -13.54 -19.05 -3.01
N SER A 15 -12.68 -18.17 -3.48
CA SER A 15 -11.22 -18.34 -3.36
C SER A 15 -10.63 -17.70 -2.12
N THR A 16 -11.24 -16.65 -1.60
CA THR A 16 -10.71 -15.86 -0.49
C THR A 16 -11.41 -16.11 0.84
N PHE A 17 -12.68 -16.54 0.80
CA PHE A 17 -13.54 -16.67 1.98
C PHE A 17 -13.46 -15.39 2.84
N PRO A 18 -13.78 -14.20 2.28
CA PRO A 18 -13.64 -12.96 3.01
C PRO A 18 -14.60 -12.95 4.20
N GLU A 19 -14.16 -12.37 5.30
CA GLU A 19 -15.03 -12.15 6.44
C GLU A 19 -16.14 -11.17 6.05
N TRP A 20 -17.37 -11.51 6.41
CA TRP A 20 -18.51 -10.64 6.22
C TRP A 20 -18.56 -9.64 7.36
N GLY A 21 -18.37 -8.38 7.04
CA GLY A 21 -18.39 -7.28 7.99
C GLY A 21 -18.87 -6.01 7.31
N THR A 22 -18.63 -4.87 7.94
CA THR A 22 -18.88 -3.57 7.33
C THR A 22 -17.74 -3.26 6.38
N TRP A 23 -18.06 -3.21 5.10
CA TRP A 23 -17.10 -2.85 4.06
C TRP A 23 -16.95 -1.33 3.98
N LEU A 24 -15.73 -0.86 3.71
CA LEU A 24 -15.44 0.57 3.54
C LEU A 24 -16.05 1.19 2.27
N ASN A 25 -16.61 0.39 1.38
CA ASN A 25 -17.15 0.87 0.11
C ASN A 25 -18.09 2.06 0.27
N GLU A 26 -19.10 1.95 1.16
CA GLU A 26 -20.07 3.02 1.40
C GLU A 26 -19.45 4.22 2.12
N GLU A 27 -18.55 3.98 3.07
CA GLU A 27 -17.84 5.07 3.76
C GLU A 27 -17.03 5.90 2.78
N ILE A 28 -16.23 5.24 1.92
CA ILE A 28 -15.40 5.93 0.92
C ILE A 28 -16.28 6.65 -0.11
N GLU A 29 -17.35 5.99 -0.57
CA GLU A 29 -18.28 6.58 -1.54
C GLU A 29 -18.91 7.86 -1.02
N ASN A 30 -19.43 7.83 0.21
CA ASN A 30 -20.18 8.91 0.83
C ASN A 30 -19.32 9.96 1.53
N GLU A 31 -17.98 9.78 1.59
CA GLU A 31 -17.09 10.77 2.23
C GLU A 31 -17.08 12.08 1.46
N GLU A 32 -17.44 13.15 2.12
CA GLU A 32 -17.31 14.52 1.62
C GLU A 32 -16.00 15.12 2.13
N VAL A 33 -14.99 15.15 1.27
CA VAL A 33 -13.67 15.69 1.62
C VAL A 33 -13.70 17.21 1.65
N LYS A 34 -13.27 17.79 2.78
CA LYS A 34 -13.26 19.25 2.96
C LYS A 34 -12.16 19.91 2.14
N PRO A 35 -12.37 21.14 1.61
CA PRO A 35 -11.31 21.89 0.96
C PRO A 35 -10.05 22.00 1.84
N GLY A 36 -8.88 21.86 1.22
CA GLY A 36 -7.59 21.89 1.90
C GLY A 36 -7.28 20.64 2.74
N THR A 37 -8.01 19.53 2.50
CA THR A 37 -7.72 18.24 3.14
C THR A 37 -7.60 17.12 2.10
N VAL A 38 -7.06 15.98 2.52
CA VAL A 38 -7.09 14.71 1.79
C VAL A 38 -7.53 13.62 2.74
N ALA A 39 -8.52 12.82 2.34
CA ALA A 39 -8.95 11.65 3.08
C ALA A 39 -8.25 10.40 2.54
N MET A 40 -7.76 9.56 3.44
CA MET A 40 -7.03 8.34 3.12
C MET A 40 -7.58 7.18 3.94
N TRP A 41 -7.60 5.98 3.32
CA TRP A 41 -7.96 4.72 3.99
C TRP A 41 -6.89 3.68 3.76
N TRP A 42 -6.49 2.99 4.82
CA TRP A 42 -5.57 1.87 4.69
C TRP A 42 -6.34 0.58 4.41
N LEU A 43 -6.10 0.02 3.24
CA LEU A 43 -6.80 -1.17 2.74
C LEU A 43 -6.08 -2.49 3.06
N GLY A 44 -4.98 -2.40 3.83
CA GLY A 44 -4.09 -3.51 4.15
C GLY A 44 -2.88 -3.61 3.22
N CYS A 45 -1.83 -4.33 3.65
CA CYS A 45 -0.54 -4.33 3.00
C CYS A 45 0.01 -2.90 2.83
N THR A 46 0.31 -2.48 1.61
CA THR A 46 0.61 -1.09 1.27
C THR A 46 -0.56 -0.39 0.58
N GLY A 47 -1.74 -1.01 0.56
CA GLY A 47 -2.92 -0.51 -0.14
C GLY A 47 -3.49 0.76 0.49
N ILE A 48 -3.45 1.88 -0.22
CA ILE A 48 -4.00 3.16 0.24
C ILE A 48 -5.01 3.69 -0.78
N TRP A 49 -6.16 4.13 -0.29
CA TRP A 49 -7.13 4.91 -1.06
C TRP A 49 -7.00 6.38 -0.71
N PHE A 50 -6.92 7.23 -1.73
CA PHE A 50 -6.90 8.68 -1.62
C PHE A 50 -8.18 9.26 -2.18
N LYS A 51 -8.81 10.17 -1.45
CA LYS A 51 -9.95 10.96 -1.92
C LYS A 51 -9.73 12.43 -1.61
N THR A 52 -10.03 13.31 -2.58
CA THR A 52 -9.77 14.74 -2.48
C THR A 52 -11.03 15.57 -2.71
N PRO A 53 -11.04 16.85 -2.29
CA PRO A 53 -12.19 17.73 -2.49
C PRO A 53 -12.51 18.01 -3.96
N GLY A 54 -11.52 17.90 -4.87
CA GLY A 54 -11.73 18.01 -6.33
C GLY A 54 -12.31 16.73 -6.94
N GLY A 55 -12.64 15.74 -6.12
CA GLY A 55 -13.32 14.51 -6.52
C GLY A 55 -12.40 13.43 -7.07
N ALA A 56 -11.07 13.54 -6.89
CA ALA A 56 -10.19 12.45 -7.24
C ALA A 56 -10.34 11.28 -6.27
N ASN A 57 -10.43 10.07 -6.82
CA ASN A 57 -10.40 8.78 -6.12
C ASN A 57 -9.29 7.94 -6.71
N VAL A 58 -8.17 7.79 -6.00
CA VAL A 58 -6.97 7.09 -6.48
C VAL A 58 -6.59 5.99 -5.51
N THR A 59 -6.24 4.82 -6.04
CA THR A 59 -5.73 3.71 -5.24
C THR A 59 -4.29 3.40 -5.59
N ILE A 60 -3.47 3.15 -4.58
CA ILE A 60 -2.12 2.60 -4.73
C ILE A 60 -2.11 1.23 -4.06
N ASP A 61 -1.57 0.21 -4.73
CA ASP A 61 -1.31 -1.14 -4.22
C ASP A 61 -2.54 -1.84 -3.59
N LEU A 62 -3.75 -1.62 -4.09
CA LEU A 62 -4.93 -2.33 -3.61
C LEU A 62 -4.80 -3.83 -3.92
N TRP A 63 -4.72 -4.65 -2.87
CA TRP A 63 -4.61 -6.09 -2.96
C TRP A 63 -5.84 -6.80 -2.40
N ALA A 64 -6.55 -7.50 -3.27
CA ALA A 64 -7.74 -8.28 -2.94
C ALA A 64 -7.54 -9.81 -3.06
N GLY A 65 -6.31 -10.26 -3.24
CA GLY A 65 -5.96 -11.67 -3.34
C GLY A 65 -5.87 -12.37 -1.98
N ASN A 66 -5.86 -13.70 -2.00
CA ASN A 66 -5.83 -14.55 -0.80
C ASN A 66 -4.42 -14.91 -0.29
N GLY A 67 -3.38 -14.48 -0.99
CA GLY A 67 -2.00 -14.71 -0.57
C GLY A 67 -1.46 -16.12 -0.74
N LYS A 68 -2.11 -16.99 -1.48
CA LYS A 68 -1.60 -18.35 -1.76
C LYS A 68 -0.32 -18.31 -2.58
N ARG A 69 0.80 -18.06 -1.95
CA ARG A 69 2.16 -18.24 -2.52
C ARG A 69 2.61 -19.69 -2.43
N THR A 70 1.69 -20.62 -2.42
CA THR A 70 1.98 -22.01 -2.10
C THR A 70 1.66 -22.87 -3.30
N HIS A 71 2.39 -23.98 -3.45
CA HIS A 71 1.94 -25.09 -4.29
C HIS A 71 0.62 -25.65 -3.75
N GLY A 72 -0.05 -26.47 -4.51
CA GLY A 72 -1.31 -27.09 -4.12
C GLY A 72 -1.26 -27.87 -2.79
N ASP A 73 -0.07 -28.17 -2.27
CA ASP A 73 0.16 -28.80 -0.95
C ASP A 73 0.28 -27.77 0.21
N GLY A 74 0.08 -26.49 -0.05
CA GLY A 74 0.17 -25.44 0.95
C GLY A 74 1.58 -24.97 1.28
N LYS A 75 2.61 -25.41 0.55
CA LYS A 75 4.01 -25.05 0.80
C LYS A 75 4.49 -23.95 -0.15
N MET A 76 5.42 -23.12 0.30
CA MET A 76 6.08 -22.16 -0.60
C MET A 76 6.85 -22.87 -1.70
N LYS A 77 6.93 -22.26 -2.89
CA LYS A 77 7.72 -22.78 -3.99
C LYS A 77 9.20 -22.94 -3.61
N VAL A 78 9.83 -23.99 -4.10
CA VAL A 78 11.29 -24.13 -4.03
C VAL A 78 11.92 -22.95 -4.77
N GLY A 79 12.93 -22.31 -4.17
CA GLY A 79 13.60 -21.15 -4.74
C GLY A 79 12.91 -19.80 -4.47
N HIS A 80 11.79 -19.80 -3.74
CA HIS A 80 11.16 -18.55 -3.30
C HIS A 80 12.19 -17.68 -2.54
N GLN A 81 12.13 -16.34 -2.74
CA GLN A 81 13.08 -15.40 -2.13
C GLN A 81 13.20 -15.59 -0.61
N MET A 82 12.08 -15.79 0.09
CA MET A 82 12.07 -16.00 1.53
C MET A 82 12.82 -17.29 1.93
N ALA A 83 12.80 -18.32 1.09
CA ALA A 83 13.60 -19.51 1.28
C ALA A 83 15.09 -19.21 1.33
N ASN A 84 15.54 -18.34 0.45
CA ASN A 84 16.95 -17.97 0.35
C ASN A 84 17.35 -16.96 1.43
N MET A 85 16.45 -16.07 1.83
CA MET A 85 16.69 -15.08 2.88
C MET A 85 16.74 -15.71 4.26
N CYS A 86 15.85 -16.66 4.53
CA CYS A 86 15.64 -17.25 5.84
C CYS A 86 16.40 -18.56 6.08
N GLY A 87 17.19 -19.03 5.13
CA GLY A 87 17.75 -20.39 5.19
C GLY A 87 16.63 -21.43 5.23
N ALA A 88 15.56 -21.19 4.52
CA ALA A 88 14.24 -21.59 4.84
C ALA A 88 14.01 -23.08 4.86
N ARG A 89 13.63 -23.49 5.93
CA ARG A 89 12.88 -24.72 6.18
C ARG A 89 11.40 -24.51 5.82
N MET A 90 11.13 -24.32 4.59
CA MET A 90 10.00 -23.81 3.90
C MET A 90 8.78 -24.71 3.93
N MET A 91 8.15 -24.86 5.02
CA MET A 91 7.02 -25.78 5.11
C MET A 91 5.73 -25.10 5.60
N GLN A 92 5.73 -23.78 5.71
CA GLN A 92 4.56 -23.06 6.23
C GLN A 92 3.78 -22.37 5.13
N PRO A 93 2.45 -22.42 5.15
CA PRO A 93 1.65 -21.65 4.24
C PRO A 93 1.85 -20.16 4.49
N ASN A 94 2.07 -19.39 3.44
CA ASN A 94 2.10 -17.94 3.52
C ASN A 94 0.73 -17.39 3.14
N LEU A 95 -0.12 -17.27 4.13
CA LEU A 95 -1.51 -16.84 3.97
C LEU A 95 -1.63 -15.36 4.30
N ARG A 96 -2.57 -14.69 3.62
CA ARG A 96 -2.98 -13.35 3.97
C ARG A 96 -3.46 -13.30 5.42
N ALA A 97 -2.88 -12.39 6.21
CA ALA A 97 -3.33 -12.09 7.57
C ALA A 97 -4.18 -10.80 7.62
N VAL A 98 -3.95 -9.90 6.68
CA VAL A 98 -4.70 -8.64 6.56
C VAL A 98 -6.17 -8.94 6.25
N PRO A 99 -7.12 -8.41 7.01
CA PRO A 99 -8.54 -8.58 6.71
C PRO A 99 -8.90 -7.92 5.36
N PHE A 100 -9.94 -8.42 4.71
CA PHE A 100 -10.56 -7.71 3.59
C PHE A 100 -11.48 -6.64 4.15
N VAL A 101 -11.15 -5.39 3.91
CA VAL A 101 -11.94 -4.24 4.40
C VAL A 101 -12.74 -3.55 3.30
N ILE A 102 -12.58 -4.00 2.06
CA ILE A 102 -13.29 -3.50 0.89
C ILE A 102 -13.69 -4.67 -0.01
N ASP A 103 -14.90 -4.62 -0.55
CA ASP A 103 -15.32 -5.50 -1.64
C ASP A 103 -14.87 -4.87 -2.96
N PRO A 104 -13.88 -5.45 -3.66
CA PRO A 104 -13.35 -4.86 -4.89
C PRO A 104 -14.39 -4.79 -6.00
N PHE A 105 -15.45 -5.61 -5.95
CA PHE A 105 -16.53 -5.64 -6.95
C PHE A 105 -17.70 -4.69 -6.62
N ALA A 106 -17.68 -4.05 -5.46
CA ALA A 106 -18.67 -3.05 -5.06
C ALA A 106 -18.13 -1.60 -5.15
N ILE A 107 -16.94 -1.42 -5.69
CA ILE A 107 -16.35 -0.09 -5.94
C ILE A 107 -17.11 0.59 -7.07
N LYS A 108 -17.67 1.77 -6.83
CA LYS A 108 -18.46 2.52 -7.80
C LYS A 108 -17.70 3.58 -8.56
N GLN A 109 -16.62 4.11 -7.97
CA GLN A 109 -15.79 5.13 -8.58
C GLN A 109 -14.34 4.99 -8.17
N VAL A 110 -13.47 4.99 -9.18
CA VAL A 110 -12.03 5.20 -9.05
C VAL A 110 -11.56 5.96 -10.28
N ASP A 111 -10.54 6.78 -10.13
CA ASP A 111 -10.01 7.62 -11.21
C ASP A 111 -8.66 7.11 -11.73
N ALA A 112 -7.91 6.40 -10.92
CA ALA A 112 -6.68 5.71 -11.32
C ALA A 112 -6.38 4.54 -10.39
N VAL A 113 -5.81 3.48 -10.97
CA VAL A 113 -5.28 2.31 -10.26
C VAL A 113 -3.76 2.32 -10.38
N LEU A 114 -3.05 2.48 -9.27
CA LEU A 114 -1.59 2.51 -9.25
C LEU A 114 -1.00 1.26 -8.59
N ALA A 115 0.17 0.85 -9.06
CA ALA A 115 1.02 -0.13 -8.39
C ALA A 115 2.43 0.42 -8.25
N THR A 116 3.03 0.25 -7.07
CA THR A 116 4.43 0.60 -6.82
C THR A 116 5.36 -0.40 -7.47
N HIS A 117 4.98 -1.66 -7.50
CA HIS A 117 5.73 -2.74 -8.14
C HIS A 117 4.82 -3.96 -8.42
N TYR A 118 5.38 -5.00 -9.02
CA TYR A 118 4.63 -6.13 -9.61
C TYR A 118 4.44 -7.34 -8.68
N HIS A 119 4.84 -7.29 -7.41
CA HIS A 119 4.58 -8.40 -6.49
C HIS A 119 3.08 -8.57 -6.23
N GLN A 120 2.67 -9.80 -5.91
CA GLN A 120 1.25 -10.17 -5.87
C GLN A 120 0.45 -9.46 -4.78
N ASP A 121 1.09 -9.04 -3.69
CA ASP A 121 0.47 -8.34 -2.57
C ASP A 121 0.33 -6.82 -2.79
N HIS A 122 0.71 -6.34 -3.97
CA HIS A 122 0.58 -4.95 -4.42
C HIS A 122 -0.31 -4.80 -5.65
N MET A 123 -0.73 -5.92 -6.25
CA MET A 123 -1.56 -5.93 -7.44
C MET A 123 -2.69 -6.94 -7.31
N SER A 124 -3.88 -6.59 -7.82
CA SER A 124 -5.06 -7.45 -7.76
C SER A 124 -5.67 -7.62 -9.13
N ALA A 125 -5.74 -8.88 -9.59
CA ALA A 125 -6.45 -9.21 -10.81
C ALA A 125 -7.97 -9.11 -10.64
N GLU A 126 -8.47 -9.32 -9.43
CA GLU A 126 -9.86 -9.19 -9.04
C GLU A 126 -10.32 -7.75 -9.18
N TYR A 127 -9.54 -6.82 -8.63
CA TYR A 127 -9.81 -5.39 -8.74
C TYR A 127 -9.69 -4.90 -10.19
N ALA A 128 -8.65 -5.31 -10.91
CA ALA A 128 -8.49 -4.99 -12.33
C ALA A 128 -9.68 -5.49 -13.15
N SER A 129 -10.15 -6.72 -12.90
CA SER A 129 -11.35 -7.27 -13.56
C SER A 129 -12.59 -6.41 -13.35
N HIS A 130 -12.81 -5.97 -12.11
CA HIS A 130 -13.96 -5.10 -11.80
C HIS A 130 -13.86 -3.75 -12.50
N VAL A 131 -12.71 -3.07 -12.42
CA VAL A 131 -12.49 -1.75 -13.05
C VAL A 131 -12.72 -1.81 -14.57
N LEU A 132 -12.30 -2.90 -15.21
CA LEU A 132 -12.52 -3.09 -16.65
C LEU A 132 -13.99 -3.32 -17.00
N LYS A 133 -14.70 -4.13 -16.20
CA LYS A 133 -16.08 -4.54 -16.49
C LYS A 133 -17.12 -3.50 -16.06
N SER A 134 -16.82 -2.67 -15.08
CA SER A 134 -17.73 -1.66 -14.54
C SER A 134 -17.99 -0.49 -15.50
N GLY A 135 -17.08 -0.27 -16.48
CA GLY A 135 -17.17 0.87 -17.39
C GLY A 135 -16.87 2.22 -16.71
N MET A 136 -16.23 2.22 -15.55
CA MET A 136 -15.84 3.44 -14.87
C MET A 136 -14.91 4.29 -15.74
N THR A 137 -15.12 5.60 -15.70
CA THR A 137 -14.35 6.60 -16.43
C THR A 137 -13.78 7.64 -15.46
N THR A 138 -12.77 8.36 -15.92
CA THR A 138 -12.19 9.54 -15.29
C THR A 138 -12.01 10.63 -16.32
N VAL A 139 -11.44 11.77 -15.95
CA VAL A 139 -11.11 12.83 -16.87
C VAL A 139 -9.59 13.00 -16.98
N ASP A 140 -9.10 13.17 -18.20
CA ASP A 140 -7.71 13.49 -18.46
C ASP A 140 -7.39 14.97 -18.12
N GLU A 141 -6.14 15.36 -18.30
CA GLU A 141 -5.68 16.74 -18.06
C GLU A 141 -6.35 17.81 -18.98
N ASN A 142 -6.97 17.38 -20.07
CA ASN A 142 -7.70 18.24 -21.00
C ASN A 142 -9.20 18.28 -20.72
N GLY A 143 -9.67 17.54 -19.71
CA GLY A 143 -11.08 17.40 -19.34
C GLY A 143 -11.86 16.41 -20.22
N ASN A 144 -11.18 15.58 -21.03
CA ASN A 144 -11.84 14.54 -21.78
C ASN A 144 -12.12 13.33 -20.91
N GLU A 145 -13.30 12.75 -21.09
CA GLU A 145 -13.65 11.49 -20.44
C GLU A 145 -12.85 10.33 -21.03
N ILE A 146 -12.11 9.64 -20.18
CA ILE A 146 -11.29 8.48 -20.53
C ILE A 146 -11.60 7.30 -19.59
N PRO A 147 -11.43 6.06 -20.06
CA PRO A 147 -11.48 4.92 -19.18
C PRO A 147 -10.40 4.98 -18.09
N VAL A 148 -10.72 4.52 -16.87
CA VAL A 148 -9.79 4.53 -15.73
C VAL A 148 -8.45 3.89 -16.08
N PRO A 149 -7.30 4.60 -15.94
CA PRO A 149 -5.97 4.09 -16.27
C PRO A 149 -5.39 3.20 -15.17
N PHE A 150 -4.53 2.26 -15.60
CA PHE A 150 -3.66 1.45 -14.76
C PHE A 150 -2.22 1.97 -14.89
N ILE A 151 -1.64 2.41 -13.78
CA ILE A 151 -0.39 3.18 -13.76
C ILE A 151 0.65 2.46 -12.90
N GLY A 152 1.81 2.18 -13.48
CA GLY A 152 2.89 1.53 -12.73
C GLY A 152 4.18 1.41 -13.50
N PRO A 153 5.25 0.91 -12.86
CA PRO A 153 6.49 0.61 -13.58
C PRO A 153 6.25 -0.49 -14.61
N LYS A 154 7.15 -0.60 -15.57
CA LYS A 154 7.02 -1.48 -16.73
C LYS A 154 6.62 -2.92 -16.36
N LYS A 155 7.21 -3.51 -15.32
CA LYS A 155 6.88 -4.88 -14.88
C LYS A 155 5.45 -5.03 -14.36
N SER A 156 4.93 -4.02 -13.69
CA SER A 156 3.51 -3.98 -13.28
C SER A 156 2.58 -3.89 -14.49
N VAL A 157 2.91 -3.04 -15.46
CA VAL A 157 2.17 -2.92 -16.71
C VAL A 157 2.19 -4.23 -17.51
N GLU A 158 3.35 -4.86 -17.67
CA GLU A 158 3.48 -6.18 -18.31
C GLU A 158 2.60 -7.24 -17.62
N LEU A 159 2.51 -7.20 -16.29
CA LEU A 159 1.69 -8.15 -15.53
C LEU A 159 0.19 -7.88 -15.71
N TRP A 160 -0.26 -6.61 -15.69
CA TRP A 160 -1.65 -6.28 -16.01
C TRP A 160 -2.03 -6.71 -17.42
N GLN A 161 -1.18 -6.46 -18.42
CA GLN A 161 -1.42 -6.90 -19.80
C GLN A 161 -1.45 -8.42 -19.91
N LYS A 162 -0.59 -9.14 -19.19
CA LYS A 162 -0.62 -10.60 -19.09
C LYS A 162 -1.92 -11.12 -18.49
N TRP A 163 -2.54 -10.38 -17.59
CA TRP A 163 -3.86 -10.69 -17.04
C TRP A 163 -5.01 -10.37 -18.00
N GLY A 164 -4.78 -9.54 -19.02
CA GLY A 164 -5.75 -9.17 -20.04
C GLY A 164 -6.23 -7.73 -19.95
N VAL A 165 -5.55 -6.86 -19.17
CA VAL A 165 -5.80 -5.42 -19.21
C VAL A 165 -5.34 -4.87 -20.56
N PRO A 166 -6.19 -4.15 -21.30
CA PRO A 166 -5.82 -3.58 -22.60
C PRO A 166 -4.62 -2.61 -22.48
N ALA A 167 -3.74 -2.61 -23.48
CA ALA A 167 -2.53 -1.81 -23.46
C ALA A 167 -2.81 -0.28 -23.44
N ASP A 168 -3.88 0.15 -24.06
CA ASP A 168 -4.34 1.54 -24.09
C ASP A 168 -4.90 2.04 -22.74
N ARG A 169 -5.14 1.11 -21.81
CA ARG A 169 -5.51 1.42 -20.42
C ARG A 169 -4.30 1.51 -19.48
N CYS A 170 -3.10 1.18 -19.96
CA CYS A 170 -1.90 1.09 -19.14
C CYS A 170 -0.97 2.28 -19.39
N ILE A 171 -0.52 2.90 -18.32
CA ILE A 171 0.49 3.98 -18.35
C ILE A 171 1.73 3.48 -17.61
N THR A 172 2.83 3.37 -18.35
CA THR A 172 4.14 3.02 -17.77
C THR A 172 4.80 4.27 -17.22
N VAL A 173 5.28 4.18 -15.99
CA VAL A 173 6.03 5.26 -15.32
C VAL A 173 7.39 4.78 -14.87
N LYS A 174 8.32 5.72 -14.76
CA LYS A 174 9.66 5.59 -14.20
C LYS A 174 9.99 6.80 -13.33
N PRO A 175 11.02 6.75 -12.49
CA PRO A 175 11.42 7.91 -11.67
C PRO A 175 11.55 9.19 -12.51
N GLY A 176 10.94 10.27 -12.02
CA GLY A 176 10.86 11.58 -12.67
C GLY A 176 9.59 11.83 -13.48
N ASP A 177 8.81 10.79 -13.79
CA ASP A 177 7.55 10.97 -14.50
C ASP A 177 6.48 11.53 -13.55
N THR A 178 5.60 12.37 -14.11
CA THR A 178 4.49 13.00 -13.38
C THR A 178 3.18 12.76 -14.11
N ILE A 179 2.14 12.40 -13.38
CA ILE A 179 0.77 12.19 -13.89
C ILE A 179 -0.20 13.03 -13.09
N LYS A 180 -1.18 13.61 -13.78
CA LYS A 180 -2.27 14.36 -13.16
C LYS A 180 -3.57 13.60 -13.26
N ILE A 181 -4.27 13.49 -12.13
CA ILE A 181 -5.61 12.90 -12.03
C ILE A 181 -6.47 13.89 -11.27
N LYS A 182 -7.33 14.61 -11.99
CA LYS A 182 -8.16 15.69 -11.43
C LYS A 182 -7.29 16.70 -10.64
N ASP A 183 -7.49 16.82 -9.33
CA ASP A 183 -6.75 17.71 -8.43
C ASP A 183 -5.57 17.03 -7.70
N ILE A 184 -5.17 15.84 -8.14
CA ILE A 184 -3.97 15.13 -7.66
C ILE A 184 -2.87 15.18 -8.74
N GLU A 185 -1.63 15.45 -8.29
CA GLU A 185 -0.42 15.23 -9.08
C GLU A 185 0.41 14.11 -8.44
N ILE A 186 0.77 13.10 -9.24
CA ILE A 186 1.52 11.93 -8.78
C ILE A 186 2.88 11.93 -9.46
N VAL A 187 3.94 12.00 -8.66
CA VAL A 187 5.32 11.93 -9.13
C VAL A 187 5.89 10.55 -8.81
N ALA A 188 6.38 9.85 -9.81
CA ALA A 188 7.13 8.61 -9.62
C ALA A 188 8.56 8.94 -9.20
N LEU A 189 9.06 8.27 -8.17
CA LEU A 189 10.39 8.46 -7.57
C LEU A 189 11.16 7.15 -7.51
N ASP A 190 12.47 7.25 -7.31
CA ASP A 190 13.33 6.06 -7.11
C ASP A 190 12.78 5.16 -6.00
N SER A 191 12.70 3.88 -6.28
CA SER A 191 12.42 2.85 -5.28
C SER A 191 13.72 2.26 -4.70
N PHE A 192 13.65 1.83 -3.46
CA PHE A 192 14.76 1.16 -2.75
C PHE A 192 14.38 -0.27 -2.35
N ASP A 193 13.47 -0.88 -3.11
CA ASP A 193 13.00 -2.24 -2.88
C ASP A 193 14.04 -3.27 -3.28
N ARG A 194 14.76 -3.79 -2.29
CA ARG A 194 15.82 -4.80 -2.49
C ARG A 194 15.26 -6.16 -2.89
N THR A 195 14.04 -6.47 -2.50
CA THR A 195 13.42 -7.76 -2.85
C THR A 195 12.99 -7.76 -4.31
N CYS A 196 12.45 -6.66 -4.79
CA CYS A 196 12.06 -6.50 -6.19
C CYS A 196 13.26 -6.59 -7.15
N ILE A 197 14.42 -6.04 -6.75
CA ILE A 197 15.68 -6.16 -7.54
C ILE A 197 16.00 -7.62 -7.86
N THR A 198 15.84 -8.51 -6.87
CA THR A 198 16.29 -9.91 -6.97
C THR A 198 15.26 -10.86 -7.52
N THR A 199 14.03 -10.44 -7.75
CA THR A 199 12.94 -11.29 -8.24
C THR A 199 12.60 -11.00 -9.69
N THR A 200 12.11 -12.02 -10.39
CA THR A 200 11.72 -11.93 -11.81
C THR A 200 10.25 -12.23 -12.02
N ASP A 201 9.56 -12.81 -11.04
CA ASP A 201 8.14 -13.08 -11.09
C ASP A 201 7.35 -12.42 -9.92
N SER A 202 6.06 -12.27 -10.11
CA SER A 202 5.16 -11.66 -9.12
C SER A 202 4.98 -12.47 -7.84
N GLN A 203 5.39 -13.73 -7.84
CA GLN A 203 5.31 -14.62 -6.68
C GLN A 203 6.60 -14.61 -5.84
N GLY A 204 7.62 -13.88 -6.27
CA GLY A 204 8.94 -13.88 -5.64
C GLY A 204 9.66 -15.24 -5.73
N ALA A 205 9.26 -16.09 -6.68
CA ALA A 205 9.76 -17.46 -6.79
C ALA A 205 11.03 -17.56 -7.61
N ASP A 206 11.14 -16.78 -8.67
CA ASP A 206 12.30 -16.77 -9.56
C ASP A 206 13.26 -15.67 -9.13
N ARG A 207 14.41 -16.08 -8.64
CA ARG A 207 15.43 -15.17 -8.15
C ARG A 207 16.54 -14.98 -9.18
N GLU A 208 16.85 -13.73 -9.46
CA GLU A 208 18.00 -13.36 -10.27
C GLU A 208 19.29 -13.40 -9.45
N ASP A 209 20.35 -14.02 -10.01
CA ASP A 209 21.69 -13.94 -9.41
C ASP A 209 22.36 -12.62 -9.82
N LEU A 210 22.40 -11.69 -8.87
CA LEU A 210 23.02 -10.37 -9.06
C LEU A 210 24.48 -10.33 -8.61
N ARG A 211 25.12 -11.45 -8.25
CA ARG A 211 26.52 -11.45 -7.83
C ARG A 211 27.43 -10.84 -8.91
N GLY A 212 28.14 -9.79 -8.55
CA GLY A 212 29.03 -9.09 -9.48
C GLY A 212 28.32 -8.32 -10.59
N LYS A 213 27.00 -8.19 -10.55
CA LYS A 213 26.20 -7.43 -11.50
C LYS A 213 25.61 -6.19 -10.84
N CYS A 214 25.57 -5.09 -11.58
CA CYS A 214 24.80 -3.92 -11.19
C CYS A 214 23.38 -4.07 -11.77
N PRO A 215 22.32 -3.98 -10.94
CA PRO A 215 20.96 -3.97 -11.47
C PRO A 215 20.77 -2.75 -12.37
N THR A 216 20.25 -2.96 -13.58
CA THR A 216 20.02 -1.90 -14.57
C THR A 216 18.54 -1.64 -14.83
N ASP A 217 17.67 -2.49 -14.28
CA ASP A 217 16.24 -2.50 -14.54
C ASP A 217 15.37 -2.16 -13.31
N MET A 218 15.95 -1.58 -12.26
CA MET A 218 15.21 -1.24 -11.05
C MET A 218 14.03 -0.32 -11.33
N ASP A 219 14.24 0.69 -12.16
CA ASP A 219 13.21 1.66 -12.55
C ASP A 219 12.07 1.01 -13.37
N GLU A 220 12.34 -0.13 -14.00
CA GLU A 220 11.32 -0.93 -14.68
C GLU A 220 10.52 -1.81 -13.71
N LYS A 221 11.08 -2.12 -12.53
CA LYS A 221 10.51 -3.04 -11.54
C LYS A 221 9.68 -2.35 -10.48
N ALA A 222 10.18 -1.23 -9.94
CA ALA A 222 9.53 -0.57 -8.81
C ALA A 222 9.75 0.95 -8.81
N VAL A 223 8.75 1.66 -8.30
CA VAL A 223 8.79 3.12 -8.02
C VAL A 223 8.19 3.40 -6.65
N ASN A 224 8.64 4.49 -6.03
CA ASN A 224 7.92 5.14 -4.96
C ASN A 224 7.04 6.23 -5.55
N TYR A 225 6.01 6.66 -4.83
CA TYR A 225 5.15 7.75 -5.29
C TYR A 225 5.15 8.92 -4.33
N LEU A 226 5.17 10.15 -4.86
CA LEU A 226 4.78 11.35 -4.15
C LEU A 226 3.43 11.80 -4.69
N VAL A 227 2.40 11.73 -3.86
CA VAL A 227 1.03 12.13 -4.20
C VAL A 227 0.81 13.54 -3.65
N LYS A 228 0.80 14.52 -4.54
CA LYS A 228 0.53 15.92 -4.20
C LYS A 228 -0.97 16.17 -4.30
N THR A 229 -1.56 16.63 -3.20
CA THR A 229 -2.99 16.85 -3.06
C THR A 229 -3.27 18.26 -2.52
N PRO A 230 -4.51 18.78 -2.61
CA PRO A 230 -4.87 20.02 -1.96
C PRO A 230 -4.71 20.02 -0.43
N GLY A 231 -4.67 18.84 0.18
CA GLY A 231 -4.51 18.67 1.63
C GLY A 231 -3.05 18.56 2.09
N GLY A 232 -2.15 18.19 1.20
CA GLY A 232 -0.73 17.98 1.50
C GLY A 232 -0.08 16.98 0.56
N ASN A 233 1.23 16.80 0.72
CA ASN A 233 2.07 15.93 -0.09
C ASN A 233 2.36 14.63 0.65
N ILE A 234 1.96 13.51 0.08
CA ILE A 234 1.99 12.21 0.70
C ILE A 234 2.99 11.31 -0.01
N TYR A 235 4.02 10.86 0.69
CA TYR A 235 5.03 9.94 0.17
C TYR A 235 4.62 8.49 0.42
N HIS A 236 4.67 7.66 -0.62
CA HIS A 236 4.39 6.23 -0.55
C HIS A 236 5.63 5.44 -0.94
N SER A 237 6.22 4.72 0.01
CA SER A 237 7.50 4.02 -0.20
C SER A 237 7.38 2.68 -0.94
N GLY A 238 6.16 2.20 -1.25
CA GLY A 238 6.00 0.81 -1.67
C GLY A 238 6.71 -0.12 -0.68
N ASP A 239 7.46 -1.08 -1.19
CA ASP A 239 8.26 -2.03 -0.40
C ASP A 239 9.73 -1.60 -0.21
N SER A 240 10.00 -0.32 -0.36
CA SER A 240 11.36 0.19 -0.19
C SER A 240 11.94 -0.08 1.19
N HIS A 241 13.19 -0.52 1.21
CA HIS A 241 14.03 -0.58 2.39
C HIS A 241 14.59 0.80 2.73
N TYR A 242 15.24 0.93 3.89
CA TYR A 242 15.94 2.17 4.21
C TYR A 242 17.09 2.44 3.24
N SER A 243 17.15 3.68 2.78
CA SER A 243 18.23 4.20 1.94
C SER A 243 18.57 5.62 2.37
N ILE A 244 19.86 5.97 2.39
CA ILE A 244 20.30 7.35 2.61
C ILE A 244 19.79 8.32 1.52
N ARG A 245 19.37 7.78 0.36
CA ARG A 245 18.78 8.56 -0.74
C ARG A 245 17.42 9.15 -0.41
N TYR A 246 16.74 8.69 0.65
CA TYR A 246 15.56 9.40 1.16
C TYR A 246 15.87 10.87 1.49
N ALA A 247 17.11 11.17 1.91
CA ALA A 247 17.53 12.55 2.16
C ALA A 247 17.58 13.41 0.89
N GLN A 248 17.75 12.80 -0.29
CA GLN A 248 17.63 13.50 -1.56
C GLN A 248 16.17 13.87 -1.83
N HIS A 249 15.26 12.91 -1.71
CA HIS A 249 13.82 13.16 -1.88
C HIS A 249 13.32 14.24 -0.91
N GLY A 250 13.75 14.20 0.38
CA GLY A 250 13.40 15.21 1.38
C GLY A 250 14.03 16.59 1.17
N LYS A 251 15.02 16.73 0.25
CA LYS A 251 15.55 18.03 -0.19
C LYS A 251 14.83 18.56 -1.42
N GLU A 252 14.41 17.68 -2.29
CA GLU A 252 13.80 18.01 -3.57
C GLU A 252 12.29 18.28 -3.45
N TYR A 253 11.65 17.66 -2.44
CA TYR A 253 10.20 17.72 -2.27
C TYR A 253 9.81 18.07 -0.85
N ASP A 254 8.77 18.88 -0.70
CA ASP A 254 8.08 19.04 0.57
C ASP A 254 7.17 17.83 0.79
N ILE A 255 7.33 17.14 1.92
CA ILE A 255 6.62 15.90 2.23
C ILE A 255 5.95 16.03 3.59
N ASP A 256 4.63 16.00 3.61
CA ASP A 256 3.85 16.16 4.84
C ASP A 256 3.68 14.83 5.58
N VAL A 257 3.31 13.77 4.87
CA VAL A 257 3.09 12.42 5.39
C VAL A 257 3.90 11.42 4.61
N ALA A 258 4.54 10.46 5.28
CA ALA A 258 5.25 9.37 4.62
C ALA A 258 4.75 8.01 5.11
N PHE A 259 4.31 7.17 4.17
CA PHE A 259 4.07 5.75 4.41
C PHE A 259 5.37 4.98 4.27
N GLY A 260 5.72 4.18 5.28
CA GLY A 260 6.91 3.34 5.30
C GLY A 260 6.59 1.87 5.42
N SER A 261 7.10 1.06 4.49
CA SER A 261 6.96 -0.40 4.57
C SER A 261 7.77 -0.94 5.74
N TYR A 262 7.09 -1.52 6.73
CA TYR A 262 7.64 -1.94 8.01
C TYR A 262 7.48 -3.43 8.22
N GLY A 263 8.47 -4.07 8.78
CA GLY A 263 8.38 -5.44 9.25
C GLY A 263 9.69 -6.22 9.20
N GLU A 264 9.82 -7.19 10.09
CA GLU A 264 10.89 -8.18 10.11
C GLU A 264 10.31 -9.55 9.77
N ASN A 265 10.86 -10.21 8.76
CA ASN A 265 10.34 -11.46 8.23
C ASN A 265 11.40 -12.53 7.99
N PRO A 266 11.53 -13.54 8.83
CA PRO A 266 11.09 -13.65 10.23
C PRO A 266 11.94 -12.78 11.14
N VAL A 267 11.66 -12.78 12.43
CA VAL A 267 12.42 -12.00 13.42
C VAL A 267 13.94 -12.16 13.22
N GLY A 268 14.63 -11.01 13.12
CA GLY A 268 16.06 -10.96 12.81
C GLY A 268 16.41 -11.00 11.31
N MET A 269 15.42 -11.08 10.41
CA MET A 269 15.61 -10.99 8.97
C MET A 269 14.82 -9.82 8.39
N GLN A 270 15.54 -8.84 7.94
CA GLN A 270 14.96 -7.60 7.45
C GLN A 270 14.51 -7.75 5.99
N ASP A 271 13.22 -8.05 5.80
CA ASP A 271 12.57 -8.01 4.49
C ASP A 271 12.03 -6.61 4.15
N LYS A 272 11.73 -5.82 5.18
CA LYS A 272 11.25 -4.44 5.11
C LYS A 272 12.10 -3.54 6.02
N MET A 273 11.70 -2.30 6.21
CA MET A 273 12.35 -1.42 7.20
C MET A 273 12.10 -1.92 8.61
N ALA A 274 13.14 -1.90 9.45
CA ALA A 274 13.01 -2.08 10.89
C ALA A 274 12.43 -0.81 11.53
N SER A 275 12.01 -0.89 12.80
CA SER A 275 11.42 0.23 13.55
C SER A 275 12.29 1.48 13.53
N ILE A 276 13.60 1.32 13.70
CA ILE A 276 14.54 2.45 13.64
C ILE A 276 14.67 3.04 12.23
N ASP A 277 14.51 2.22 11.20
CA ASP A 277 14.61 2.67 9.82
C ASP A 277 13.40 3.51 9.39
N ILE A 278 12.21 3.20 9.93
CA ILE A 278 11.02 4.04 9.77
C ILE A 278 11.27 5.46 10.31
N LEU A 279 11.88 5.57 11.50
CA LEU A 279 12.22 6.88 12.09
C LEU A 279 13.29 7.61 11.28
N ARG A 280 14.33 6.89 10.80
CA ARG A 280 15.36 7.45 9.94
C ARG A 280 14.83 7.91 8.59
N MET A 281 13.89 7.16 8.01
CA MET A 281 13.22 7.55 6.78
C MET A 281 12.45 8.85 6.98
N ALA A 282 11.68 8.97 8.06
CA ALA A 282 10.93 10.17 8.39
C ALA A 282 11.83 11.40 8.55
N GLU A 283 12.94 11.26 9.27
CA GLU A 283 13.94 12.31 9.45
C GLU A 283 14.57 12.71 8.11
N ALA A 284 14.95 11.72 7.30
CA ALA A 284 15.58 11.95 5.99
C ALA A 284 14.63 12.63 4.99
N LEU A 285 13.36 12.23 4.96
CA LEU A 285 12.30 12.83 4.16
C LEU A 285 11.84 14.20 4.70
N ARG A 286 12.16 14.54 5.95
CA ARG A 286 11.71 15.76 6.65
C ARG A 286 10.20 15.87 6.74
N THR A 287 9.53 14.75 6.86
CA THR A 287 8.06 14.69 6.92
C THR A 287 7.54 15.16 8.29
N ASP A 288 6.28 15.56 8.36
CA ASP A 288 5.60 15.88 9.63
C ASP A 288 5.11 14.62 10.35
N VAL A 289 4.61 13.64 9.55
CA VAL A 289 4.03 12.40 10.08
C VAL A 289 4.59 11.21 9.31
N VAL A 290 4.99 10.16 10.02
CA VAL A 290 5.34 8.88 9.42
C VAL A 290 4.36 7.81 9.84
N ILE A 291 3.89 7.03 8.88
CA ILE A 291 2.88 5.98 9.09
C ILE A 291 3.47 4.64 8.64
N PRO A 292 3.75 3.71 9.56
CA PRO A 292 4.17 2.37 9.18
C PRO A 292 3.00 1.60 8.56
N ILE A 293 3.27 0.89 7.48
CA ILE A 293 2.33 0.01 6.78
C ILE A 293 3.01 -1.31 6.46
N HIS A 294 2.30 -2.30 5.94
CA HIS A 294 2.83 -3.61 5.51
C HIS A 294 3.24 -4.59 6.63
N TYR A 295 3.13 -4.23 7.88
CA TYR A 295 3.62 -5.05 9.01
C TYR A 295 2.70 -6.19 9.42
N ASP A 296 1.54 -6.31 8.84
CA ASP A 296 0.48 -7.25 9.23
C ASP A 296 -0.03 -8.11 8.07
N VAL A 297 0.69 -8.14 6.96
CA VAL A 297 0.19 -8.70 5.70
C VAL A 297 0.15 -10.22 5.65
N TRP A 298 1.13 -10.89 6.30
CA TRP A 298 1.27 -12.34 6.25
C TRP A 298 1.21 -12.99 7.62
N THR A 299 0.58 -14.16 7.73
CA THR A 299 0.43 -14.89 9.01
C THR A 299 1.76 -15.22 9.69
N ASN A 300 2.82 -15.39 8.90
CA ASN A 300 4.14 -15.76 9.40
C ASN A 300 5.07 -14.56 9.62
N PHE A 301 4.61 -13.35 9.30
CA PHE A 301 5.45 -12.17 9.15
C PHE A 301 4.75 -10.95 9.75
N LYS A 302 4.73 -10.90 11.06
CA LYS A 302 4.11 -9.79 11.80
C LYS A 302 5.18 -9.03 12.56
N ALA A 303 5.07 -7.71 12.55
CA ALA A 303 5.87 -6.83 13.39
C ALA A 303 4.94 -6.01 14.30
N ASP A 304 5.43 -5.64 15.47
CA ASP A 304 4.66 -4.83 16.43
C ASP A 304 5.02 -3.34 16.25
N PRO A 305 4.12 -2.50 15.70
CA PRO A 305 4.39 -1.09 15.49
C PRO A 305 4.57 -0.29 16.79
N LYS A 306 4.21 -0.86 17.95
CA LYS A 306 4.50 -0.25 19.26
C LYS A 306 5.98 -0.04 19.49
N GLU A 307 6.85 -0.88 18.89
CA GLU A 307 8.29 -0.68 18.95
C GLU A 307 8.71 0.66 18.34
N ILE A 308 8.07 1.10 17.25
CA ILE A 308 8.32 2.41 16.63
C ILE A 308 7.98 3.52 17.62
N THR A 309 6.81 3.43 18.28
CA THR A 309 6.38 4.42 19.27
C THR A 309 7.32 4.47 20.48
N MET A 310 7.79 3.31 20.94
CA MET A 310 8.75 3.23 22.05
C MET A 310 10.09 3.87 21.66
N LEU A 311 10.65 3.53 20.51
CA LEU A 311 11.90 4.11 20.03
C LEU A 311 11.78 5.62 19.78
N TYR A 312 10.67 6.06 19.19
CA TYR A 312 10.38 7.47 19.00
C TYR A 312 10.38 8.23 20.34
N ASN A 313 9.63 7.75 21.32
CA ASN A 313 9.56 8.39 22.65
C ASN A 313 10.91 8.43 23.35
N TYR A 314 11.72 7.40 23.18
CA TYR A 314 13.07 7.34 23.73
C TYR A 314 14.05 8.31 23.05
N LYS A 315 13.90 8.53 21.75
CA LYS A 315 14.86 9.29 20.92
C LYS A 315 14.45 10.73 20.60
N LYS A 316 13.15 11.05 20.59
CA LYS A 316 12.62 12.33 20.07
C LYS A 316 13.28 13.58 20.64
N ASN A 317 13.60 13.60 21.96
CA ASN A 317 14.19 14.74 22.59
C ASN A 317 15.73 14.80 22.37
N VAL A 318 16.38 13.64 22.28
CA VAL A 318 17.83 13.55 22.07
C VAL A 318 18.21 13.91 20.64
N LEU A 319 17.40 13.46 19.68
CA LEU A 319 17.61 13.68 18.25
C LEU A 319 16.80 14.87 17.70
N ASP A 320 16.05 15.55 18.55
CA ASP A 320 15.24 16.72 18.19
C ASP A 320 14.30 16.45 16.98
N TYR A 321 13.62 15.30 16.98
CA TYR A 321 12.72 14.92 15.91
C TYR A 321 11.61 15.96 15.70
N LYS A 322 11.43 16.39 14.47
CA LYS A 322 10.39 17.35 14.05
C LYS A 322 9.14 16.70 13.51
N PHE A 323 9.08 15.38 13.54
CA PHE A 323 7.97 14.53 13.11
C PHE A 323 7.49 13.66 14.27
N HIS A 324 6.39 12.96 14.04
CA HIS A 324 5.94 11.88 14.92
C HIS A 324 5.39 10.69 14.10
N PRO A 325 5.43 9.46 14.65
CA PRO A 325 4.73 8.34 14.06
C PRO A 325 3.21 8.45 14.33
N PHE A 326 2.43 7.95 13.38
CA PHE A 326 1.02 7.65 13.57
C PHE A 326 0.82 6.15 13.36
N ILE A 327 0.33 5.44 14.36
CA ILE A 327 0.04 4.01 14.26
C ILE A 327 -1.39 3.85 13.77
N TRP A 328 -1.51 3.27 12.59
CA TRP A 328 -2.76 3.12 11.88
C TRP A 328 -3.26 1.68 11.91
N ASP A 329 -4.57 1.49 11.84
CA ASP A 329 -5.20 0.18 11.72
C ASP A 329 -5.80 0.00 10.33
N VAL A 330 -5.77 -1.23 9.82
CA VAL A 330 -6.35 -1.58 8.52
C VAL A 330 -7.85 -1.31 8.54
N GLY A 331 -8.35 -0.61 7.54
CA GLY A 331 -9.73 -0.14 7.47
C GLY A 331 -9.96 1.24 8.10
N GLY A 332 -8.95 1.80 8.74
CA GLY A 332 -9.06 3.14 9.34
C GLY A 332 -9.03 4.26 8.30
N LYS A 333 -9.70 5.38 8.62
CA LYS A 333 -9.63 6.64 7.88
C LYS A 333 -8.65 7.60 8.54
N TYR A 334 -7.83 8.27 7.75
CA TYR A 334 -6.94 9.35 8.18
C TYR A 334 -7.14 10.56 7.26
N VAL A 335 -7.40 11.73 7.83
CA VAL A 335 -7.63 12.97 7.08
C VAL A 335 -6.51 13.97 7.38
N TYR A 336 -5.66 14.23 6.42
CA TYR A 336 -4.61 15.23 6.57
C TYR A 336 -5.08 16.59 6.04
N PRO A 337 -4.78 17.72 6.72
CA PRO A 337 -4.04 17.85 7.98
C PRO A 337 -4.90 17.78 9.25
N THR A 338 -6.19 17.46 9.15
CA THR A 338 -7.11 17.42 10.31
C THR A 338 -6.60 16.50 11.42
N ASP A 339 -6.12 15.33 11.03
CA ASP A 339 -5.63 14.28 11.93
C ASP A 339 -4.12 14.37 12.21
N LYS A 340 -3.44 15.43 11.72
CA LYS A 340 -1.98 15.57 11.83
C LYS A 340 -1.42 15.33 13.23
N LYS A 341 -2.14 15.67 14.28
CA LYS A 341 -1.68 15.54 15.67
C LYS A 341 -2.01 14.19 16.33
N LYS A 342 -2.76 13.34 15.66
CA LYS A 342 -3.07 12.01 16.19
C LYS A 342 -1.82 11.13 16.18
N LEU A 343 -1.67 10.31 17.22
CA LEU A 343 -0.55 9.35 17.36
C LEU A 343 -0.98 7.92 17.05
N GLU A 344 -2.25 7.61 17.23
CA GLU A 344 -2.83 6.28 17.03
C GLU A 344 -4.21 6.41 16.42
N TYR A 345 -4.59 5.38 15.66
CA TYR A 345 -5.95 5.23 15.16
C TYR A 345 -6.81 4.49 16.19
N HIS A 346 -8.01 4.99 16.43
CA HIS A 346 -9.00 4.33 17.25
C HIS A 346 -10.24 4.07 16.42
N TYR A 347 -10.63 2.82 16.28
CA TYR A 347 -11.91 2.48 15.68
C TYR A 347 -13.03 3.10 16.50
N ARG A 348 -13.93 3.82 15.83
CA ARG A 348 -15.18 4.24 16.43
C ARG A 348 -15.99 3.00 16.74
N ARG A 349 -16.15 2.69 17.99
CA ARG A 349 -17.11 1.70 18.42
C ARG A 349 -18.45 2.36 18.34
N GLY A 350 -19.44 1.77 17.63
CA GLY A 350 -20.73 2.40 17.36
C GLY A 350 -21.59 2.77 18.61
N PHE A 351 -21.06 2.53 19.81
CA PHE A 351 -21.68 2.90 21.09
C PHE A 351 -21.01 4.10 21.78
N GLU A 352 -19.89 4.59 21.29
CA GLU A 352 -19.16 5.70 21.93
C GLU A 352 -19.99 6.96 21.94
N ASP A 353 -20.68 7.23 20.84
CA ASP A 353 -21.58 8.40 20.73
C ASP A 353 -22.88 8.24 21.52
N CYS A 354 -23.28 7.01 21.83
CA CYS A 354 -24.52 6.74 22.57
C CYS A 354 -24.37 6.83 24.09
N PHE A 355 -23.16 6.66 24.59
CA PHE A 355 -22.91 6.55 26.03
C PHE A 355 -21.89 7.55 26.58
N GLU A 356 -21.40 8.47 25.75
CA GLU A 356 -20.35 9.45 26.10
C GLU A 356 -19.13 8.82 26.81
N HIS A 357 -18.77 7.59 26.41
CA HIS A 357 -17.67 6.87 27.02
C HIS A 357 -16.32 7.28 26.41
N GLU A 358 -15.34 7.44 27.28
CA GLU A 358 -13.96 7.57 26.89
C GLU A 358 -13.54 6.39 25.98
N PRO A 359 -12.83 6.63 24.86
CA PRO A 359 -12.47 5.59 23.88
C PRO A 359 -11.65 4.42 24.46
N ASN A 360 -11.07 4.61 25.65
CA ASN A 360 -10.17 3.66 26.28
C ASN A 360 -10.80 2.81 27.38
N VAL A 361 -12.09 2.93 27.61
CA VAL A 361 -12.75 2.05 28.58
C VAL A 361 -12.94 0.68 27.90
N PRO A 362 -12.21 -0.36 28.33
CA PRO A 362 -12.41 -1.67 27.73
C PRO A 362 -13.85 -2.09 27.97
N TYR A 363 -14.56 -2.40 26.90
CA TYR A 363 -15.80 -3.14 27.04
C TYR A 363 -15.50 -4.46 27.71
N VAL A 364 -15.81 -4.57 28.96
CA VAL A 364 -15.88 -5.87 29.60
C VAL A 364 -17.10 -6.54 28.99
N SER A 365 -16.83 -7.46 28.06
CA SER A 365 -17.88 -8.36 27.63
C SER A 365 -18.42 -9.07 28.85
N VAL A 366 -19.67 -8.87 29.16
CA VAL A 366 -20.39 -9.59 30.19
C VAL A 366 -21.01 -10.90 29.65
N LEU A 367 -20.52 -11.38 28.53
CA LEU A 367 -20.89 -12.68 27.98
C LEU A 367 -19.90 -13.75 28.39
#